data_76671ba6715842dff97e720fec4296be
#
_entry.id   76671ba6715842dff97e720fec4296be
#
_cell.length_a   1.000
_cell.length_b   1.000
_cell.length_c   1.000
_cell.angle_alpha   90.00
_cell.angle_beta   90.00
_cell.angle_gamma   90.00
#
_symmetry.space_group_name_H-M   'P 1'
#
loop_
_entity.id
_entity.type
_entity.pdbx_description
1 polymer ?
#
loop_
_entity_poly.entity_id
_entity_poly.type
_entity_poly.pdbx_seq_one_letter_code
_entity_poly.pdbx_strand_id
1 'polypeptide(L)'
;AELSPAQATTPAKTVVEAAGGAPKDGGDPVTVKIRSGWDKKSITWKEAAQAALDAGVSAITIHPRTRAQGYEGLSDWQVMKELVEFIDGRIPVFGSGDLFKPEDAKRMLEQTGVDGVMFARGAMGNPFIFKDATSLLTTGEYEPVPAEYRIRTGFAELERLVKETGEKHACMEMRKRFAAYSKGIQNGAALRAQIVHASTVQEYEDIFSSLIK
;
A
#
# COMPACT_ATOMS: atom_id res chain seq x y z
N ALA A 1 5.65 21.78 -13.98
CA ALA A 1 7.07 22.11 -13.92
C ALA A 1 7.76 20.94 -13.21
N GLU A 2 8.71 20.29 -13.86
CA GLU A 2 9.54 19.26 -13.25
C GLU A 2 10.51 19.95 -12.29
N LEU A 3 10.61 19.42 -11.07
CA LEU A 3 11.65 19.85 -10.14
C LEU A 3 13.00 19.34 -10.68
N SER A 4 13.98 20.21 -10.83
CA SER A 4 15.35 19.78 -11.09
C SER A 4 15.86 18.88 -9.94
N PRO A 5 16.90 18.06 -10.14
CA PRO A 5 17.48 17.26 -9.06
C PRO A 5 17.82 18.10 -7.82
N ALA A 6 18.34 19.30 -8.00
CA ALA A 6 18.60 20.23 -6.90
C ALA A 6 17.32 20.68 -6.18
N GLN A 7 16.21 20.87 -6.89
CA GLN A 7 14.92 21.21 -6.31
C GLN A 7 14.25 20.04 -5.58
N ALA A 8 14.54 18.79 -5.98
CA ALA A 8 14.09 17.59 -5.29
C ALA A 8 14.89 17.31 -4.01
N THR A 9 16.20 17.60 -4.01
CA THR A 9 17.07 17.39 -2.84
C THR A 9 16.71 18.31 -1.68
N THR A 10 16.36 19.58 -1.95
CA THR A 10 16.07 20.58 -0.92
C THR A 10 14.94 20.16 0.04
N PRO A 11 13.73 19.72 -0.42
CA PRO A 11 12.68 19.29 0.48
C PRO A 11 13.09 18.08 1.34
N ALA A 12 13.70 17.06 0.75
CA ALA A 12 14.14 15.88 1.50
C ALA A 12 15.18 16.24 2.56
N LYS A 13 16.15 17.07 2.21
CA LYS A 13 17.18 17.57 3.13
C LYS A 13 16.57 18.35 4.29
N THR A 14 15.63 19.26 4.02
CA THR A 14 14.94 20.03 5.06
C THR A 14 14.22 19.12 6.04
N VAL A 15 13.54 18.07 5.59
CA VAL A 15 12.86 17.11 6.46
C VAL A 15 13.86 16.31 7.30
N VAL A 16 14.96 15.84 6.72
CA VAL A 16 16.02 15.13 7.45
C VAL A 16 16.65 16.03 8.52
N GLU A 17 16.95 17.28 8.19
CA GLU A 17 17.47 18.28 9.15
C GLU A 17 16.48 18.54 10.28
N ALA A 18 15.18 18.68 9.98
CA ALA A 18 14.13 18.87 10.98
C ALA A 18 13.94 17.63 11.88
N ALA A 19 14.27 16.44 11.40
CA ALA A 19 14.28 15.19 12.17
C ALA A 19 15.57 15.00 13.01
N GLY A 20 16.41 16.00 13.12
CA GLY A 20 17.66 15.95 13.89
C GLY A 20 18.87 15.44 13.11
N GLY A 21 18.79 15.41 11.80
CA GLY A 21 19.83 14.88 10.91
C GLY A 21 19.58 13.43 10.45
N ALA A 22 20.56 12.84 9.79
CA ALA A 22 20.48 11.43 9.42
C ALA A 22 20.63 10.51 10.65
N PRO A 23 20.10 9.28 10.65
CA PRO A 23 20.18 8.36 11.80
C PRO A 23 21.60 8.11 12.31
N LYS A 24 22.60 8.07 11.41
CA LYS A 24 24.01 7.97 11.78
C LYS A 24 24.51 9.16 12.62
N ASP A 25 23.83 10.30 12.55
CA ASP A 25 24.13 11.53 13.28
C ASP A 25 23.19 11.70 14.50
N GLY A 26 22.39 10.69 14.83
CA GLY A 26 21.46 10.66 15.99
C GLY A 26 20.05 11.18 15.69
N GLY A 27 19.73 11.48 14.42
CA GLY A 27 18.39 11.89 14.01
C GLY A 27 17.40 10.73 13.83
N ASP A 28 16.11 11.05 13.77
CA ASP A 28 15.06 10.10 13.47
C ASP A 28 15.12 9.62 12.02
N PRO A 29 14.77 8.34 11.73
CA PRO A 29 14.78 7.81 10.38
C PRO A 29 13.71 8.49 9.51
N VAL A 30 14.16 9.09 8.40
CA VAL A 30 13.30 9.68 7.37
C VAL A 30 13.30 8.78 6.15
N THR A 31 12.13 8.44 5.62
CA THR A 31 11.99 7.66 4.40
C THR A 31 11.28 8.45 3.32
N VAL A 32 11.53 8.14 2.07
CA VAL A 32 10.83 8.77 0.94
C VAL A 32 10.10 7.74 0.10
N LYS A 33 8.96 8.15 -0.48
CA LYS A 33 8.23 7.35 -1.45
C LYS A 33 8.18 8.08 -2.77
N ILE A 34 8.65 7.42 -3.84
CA ILE A 34 8.75 7.99 -5.18
C ILE A 34 7.91 7.21 -6.20
N ARG A 35 7.72 7.82 -7.38
CA ARG A 35 7.21 7.20 -8.60
C ARG A 35 8.32 7.15 -9.65
N SER A 36 8.04 6.46 -10.81
CA SER A 36 8.99 6.43 -11.93
C SER A 36 9.24 7.82 -12.55
N GLY A 37 8.29 8.72 -12.45
CA GLY A 37 8.33 10.06 -13.01
C GLY A 37 6.93 10.62 -13.26
N TRP A 38 6.85 11.71 -14.03
CA TRP A 38 5.58 12.33 -14.36
C TRP A 38 4.83 11.57 -15.45
N ASP A 39 5.45 11.33 -16.58
CA ASP A 39 4.94 10.57 -17.72
C ASP A 39 6.07 9.76 -18.39
N LYS A 40 5.77 9.10 -19.53
CA LYS A 40 6.74 8.28 -20.26
C LYS A 40 7.93 9.06 -20.83
N LYS A 41 7.80 10.39 -20.98
CA LYS A 41 8.87 11.27 -21.50
C LYS A 41 9.69 11.90 -20.36
N SER A 42 9.16 11.82 -19.15
CA SER A 42 9.71 12.45 -17.95
C SER A 42 9.90 11.39 -16.85
N ILE A 43 10.80 10.44 -17.10
CA ILE A 43 11.18 9.40 -16.14
C ILE A 43 12.32 9.98 -15.30
N THR A 44 12.11 10.14 -13.99
CA THR A 44 13.00 10.87 -13.07
C THR A 44 13.30 10.10 -11.77
N TRP A 45 13.02 8.80 -11.73
CA TRP A 45 13.22 8.02 -10.50
C TRP A 45 14.68 7.98 -10.05
N LYS A 46 15.63 7.98 -11.02
CA LYS A 46 17.06 7.88 -10.72
C LYS A 46 17.59 9.17 -10.08
N GLU A 47 17.22 10.30 -10.64
CA GLU A 47 17.55 11.63 -10.11
C GLU A 47 16.91 11.84 -8.73
N ALA A 48 15.65 11.40 -8.56
CA ALA A 48 14.96 11.47 -7.28
C ALA A 48 15.62 10.56 -6.21
N ALA A 49 16.06 9.36 -6.60
CA ALA A 49 16.77 8.46 -5.71
C ALA A 49 18.14 9.02 -5.30
N GLN A 50 18.91 9.61 -6.25
CA GLN A 50 20.16 10.27 -5.92
C GLN A 50 19.95 11.45 -4.96
N ALA A 51 18.96 12.29 -5.24
CA ALA A 51 18.61 13.40 -4.36
C ALA A 51 18.23 12.96 -2.94
N ALA A 52 17.53 11.83 -2.83
CA ALA A 52 17.17 11.22 -1.55
C ALA A 52 18.41 10.71 -0.79
N LEU A 53 19.33 10.04 -1.47
CA LEU A 53 20.59 9.61 -0.89
C LEU A 53 21.42 10.79 -0.39
N ASP A 54 21.58 11.83 -1.20
CA ASP A 54 22.33 13.04 -0.86
C ASP A 54 21.70 13.78 0.34
N ALA A 55 20.39 13.67 0.51
CA ALA A 55 19.68 14.20 1.68
C ALA A 55 19.84 13.36 2.96
N GLY A 56 20.35 12.12 2.87
CA GLY A 56 20.57 11.24 4.01
C GLY A 56 19.29 10.50 4.47
N VAL A 57 18.37 10.17 3.56
CA VAL A 57 17.19 9.36 3.90
C VAL A 57 17.59 7.94 4.29
N SER A 58 16.77 7.32 5.12
CA SER A 58 17.02 5.99 5.69
C SER A 58 16.51 4.84 4.82
N ALA A 59 15.56 5.11 3.92
CA ALA A 59 15.02 4.13 2.97
C ALA A 59 14.25 4.81 1.83
N ILE A 60 14.12 4.09 0.72
CA ILE A 60 13.31 4.52 -0.44
C ILE A 60 12.24 3.48 -0.71
N THR A 61 10.99 3.93 -0.86
CA THR A 61 9.90 3.13 -1.44
C THR A 61 9.63 3.61 -2.86
N ILE A 62 9.61 2.70 -3.82
CA ILE A 62 9.23 3.02 -5.19
C ILE A 62 7.90 2.37 -5.59
N HIS A 63 7.02 3.17 -6.21
CA HIS A 63 5.86 2.68 -6.97
C HIS A 63 6.12 2.96 -8.46
N PRO A 64 6.56 1.97 -9.25
CA PRO A 64 7.09 2.18 -10.60
C PRO A 64 5.96 2.33 -11.64
N ARG A 65 5.16 3.33 -11.43
CA ARG A 65 4.20 3.92 -12.36
C ARG A 65 4.48 5.40 -12.45
N THR A 66 4.25 6.00 -13.63
CA THR A 66 4.29 7.44 -13.74
C THR A 66 3.06 8.09 -13.11
N ARG A 67 3.11 9.40 -12.84
CA ARG A 67 1.96 10.14 -12.33
C ARG A 67 0.80 10.12 -13.32
N ALA A 68 1.09 10.30 -14.60
CA ALA A 68 0.10 10.33 -15.69
C ALA A 68 -0.52 8.94 -15.93
N GLN A 69 0.23 7.85 -15.77
CA GLN A 69 -0.27 6.48 -15.90
C GLN A 69 -1.35 6.16 -14.86
N GLY A 70 -1.28 6.76 -13.67
CA GLY A 70 -2.23 6.47 -12.60
C GLY A 70 -2.23 4.99 -12.21
N TYR A 71 -3.31 4.29 -12.56
CA TYR A 71 -3.48 2.84 -12.31
C TYR A 71 -3.67 2.02 -13.59
N GLU A 72 -3.48 2.63 -14.76
CA GLU A 72 -3.60 1.92 -16.03
C GLU A 72 -2.43 0.95 -16.25
N GLY A 73 -2.73 -0.19 -16.88
CA GLY A 73 -1.77 -1.25 -17.16
C GLY A 73 -1.11 -1.82 -15.90
N LEU A 74 0.08 -2.36 -16.05
CA LEU A 74 0.85 -2.94 -14.96
C LEU A 74 1.93 -1.99 -14.43
N SER A 75 2.31 -2.18 -13.18
CA SER A 75 3.46 -1.56 -12.54
C SER A 75 4.74 -2.17 -13.14
N ASP A 76 5.69 -1.34 -13.56
CA ASP A 76 6.92 -1.81 -14.21
C ASP A 76 7.96 -2.23 -13.17
N TRP A 77 7.95 -3.49 -12.79
CA TRP A 77 8.86 -4.03 -11.77
C TRP A 77 10.33 -4.02 -12.21
N GLN A 78 10.63 -3.89 -13.50
CA GLN A 78 11.99 -3.76 -13.99
C GLN A 78 12.65 -2.48 -13.41
N VAL A 79 11.90 -1.40 -13.29
CA VAL A 79 12.38 -0.16 -12.66
C VAL A 79 12.75 -0.35 -11.17
N MET A 80 12.07 -1.27 -10.46
CA MET A 80 12.47 -1.60 -9.08
C MET A 80 13.83 -2.27 -9.04
N LYS A 81 14.04 -3.24 -9.94
CA LYS A 81 15.33 -3.94 -10.05
C LYS A 81 16.45 -2.97 -10.37
N GLU A 82 16.25 -2.08 -11.33
CA GLU A 82 17.23 -1.03 -11.68
C GLU A 82 17.49 -0.09 -10.51
N LEU A 83 16.48 0.23 -9.70
CA LEU A 83 16.67 1.04 -8.49
C LEU A 83 17.50 0.28 -7.43
N VAL A 84 17.23 -1.00 -7.21
CA VAL A 84 18.03 -1.83 -6.29
C VAL A 84 19.49 -1.86 -6.71
N GLU A 85 19.76 -2.10 -8.01
CA GLU A 85 21.10 -2.06 -8.57
C GLU A 85 21.76 -0.68 -8.42
N PHE A 86 21.01 0.40 -8.64
CA PHE A 86 21.49 1.78 -8.48
C PHE A 86 21.80 2.14 -7.02
N ILE A 87 20.97 1.70 -6.07
CA ILE A 87 21.17 1.93 -4.63
C ILE A 87 22.36 1.14 -4.10
N ASP A 88 22.61 -0.06 -4.64
CA ASP A 88 23.77 -0.91 -4.31
C ASP A 88 23.98 -1.10 -2.78
N GLY A 89 22.90 -1.45 -2.08
CA GLY A 89 22.92 -1.73 -0.63
C GLY A 89 23.16 -0.53 0.30
N ARG A 90 23.24 0.69 -0.22
CA ARG A 90 23.48 1.90 0.60
C ARG A 90 22.36 2.18 1.59
N ILE A 91 21.13 1.95 1.21
CA ILE A 91 19.93 2.05 2.05
C ILE A 91 18.88 1.02 1.58
N PRO A 92 17.94 0.59 2.44
CA PRO A 92 16.87 -0.32 2.05
C PRO A 92 15.96 0.26 0.96
N VAL A 93 15.54 -0.62 0.02
CA VAL A 93 14.60 -0.32 -1.05
C VAL A 93 13.32 -1.13 -0.86
N PHE A 94 12.18 -0.47 -0.82
CA PHE A 94 10.87 -1.10 -0.73
C PHE A 94 10.11 -0.97 -2.05
N GLY A 95 9.52 -2.11 -2.52
CA GLY A 95 8.70 -2.14 -3.72
C GLY A 95 7.20 -1.98 -3.40
N SER A 96 6.49 -1.23 -4.24
CA SER A 96 5.03 -1.07 -4.16
C SER A 96 4.43 -1.10 -5.55
N GLY A 97 3.23 -1.66 -5.69
CA GLY A 97 2.49 -1.70 -6.96
C GLY A 97 2.08 -3.11 -7.36
N ASP A 98 0.77 -3.25 -7.61
CA ASP A 98 0.11 -4.48 -8.03
C ASP A 98 0.31 -5.69 -7.09
N LEU A 99 0.33 -5.41 -5.79
CA LEU A 99 0.36 -6.39 -4.71
C LEU A 99 -1.06 -6.59 -4.17
N PHE A 100 -1.73 -7.68 -4.58
CA PHE A 100 -3.11 -7.99 -4.19
C PHE A 100 -3.24 -9.32 -3.47
N LYS A 101 -2.18 -10.16 -3.49
CA LYS A 101 -2.11 -11.47 -2.86
C LYS A 101 -0.76 -11.64 -2.17
N PRO A 102 -0.65 -12.53 -1.16
CA PRO A 102 0.63 -12.88 -0.53
C PRO A 102 1.71 -13.30 -1.54
N GLU A 103 1.33 -14.06 -2.57
CA GLU A 103 2.24 -14.52 -3.63
C GLU A 103 2.83 -13.38 -4.45
N ASP A 104 2.13 -12.25 -4.57
CA ASP A 104 2.65 -11.07 -5.27
C ASP A 104 3.83 -10.48 -4.51
N ALA A 105 3.79 -10.48 -3.15
CA ALA A 105 4.89 -10.04 -2.32
C ALA A 105 6.13 -10.93 -2.50
N LYS A 106 5.95 -12.26 -2.42
CA LYS A 106 7.02 -13.23 -2.66
C LYS A 106 7.65 -13.04 -4.03
N ARG A 107 6.81 -12.96 -5.06
CA ARG A 107 7.27 -12.76 -6.44
C ARG A 107 8.01 -11.45 -6.65
N MET A 108 7.55 -10.34 -6.02
CA MET A 108 8.24 -9.05 -6.10
C MET A 108 9.63 -9.13 -5.48
N LEU A 109 9.77 -9.68 -4.27
CA LEU A 109 11.06 -9.86 -3.61
C LEU A 109 12.02 -10.69 -4.48
N GLU A 110 11.55 -11.83 -5.01
CA GLU A 110 12.36 -12.73 -5.84
C GLU A 110 12.79 -12.13 -7.18
N GLN A 111 11.92 -11.36 -7.84
CA GLN A 111 12.17 -10.83 -9.18
C GLN A 111 12.95 -9.52 -9.19
N THR A 112 12.81 -8.71 -8.14
CA THR A 112 13.35 -7.35 -8.15
C THR A 112 14.50 -7.14 -7.16
N GLY A 113 14.63 -8.02 -6.17
CA GLY A 113 15.65 -7.89 -5.12
C GLY A 113 15.40 -6.77 -4.11
N VAL A 114 14.18 -6.20 -4.06
CA VAL A 114 13.83 -5.22 -3.02
C VAL A 114 13.90 -5.85 -1.63
N ASP A 115 14.27 -5.07 -0.62
CA ASP A 115 14.40 -5.51 0.78
C ASP A 115 13.06 -5.76 1.46
N GLY A 116 11.99 -5.19 0.93
CA GLY A 116 10.64 -5.37 1.44
C GLY A 116 9.57 -4.85 0.50
N VAL A 117 8.31 -5.07 0.86
CA VAL A 117 7.18 -4.67 0.04
C VAL A 117 6.22 -3.76 0.80
N MET A 118 5.59 -2.83 0.07
CA MET A 118 4.55 -1.95 0.60
C MET A 118 3.21 -2.27 -0.07
N PHE A 119 2.28 -2.87 0.67
CA PHE A 119 0.91 -3.03 0.23
C PHE A 119 0.18 -1.69 0.26
N ALA A 120 -0.70 -1.47 -0.71
CA ALA A 120 -1.60 -0.32 -0.76
C ALA A 120 -3.05 -0.80 -0.99
N ARG A 121 -3.54 -0.79 -2.23
CA ARG A 121 -4.90 -1.23 -2.56
C ARG A 121 -5.19 -2.69 -2.16
N GLY A 122 -4.19 -3.57 -2.14
CA GLY A 122 -4.36 -4.96 -1.72
C GLY A 122 -4.69 -5.14 -0.24
N ALA A 123 -4.36 -4.17 0.61
CA ALA A 123 -4.70 -4.18 2.03
C ALA A 123 -6.08 -3.57 2.33
N MET A 124 -6.69 -2.85 1.37
CA MET A 124 -8.01 -2.24 1.57
C MET A 124 -9.09 -3.33 1.68
N GLY A 125 -9.75 -3.42 2.83
CA GLY A 125 -10.70 -4.49 3.15
C GLY A 125 -10.05 -5.89 3.18
N ASN A 126 -8.75 -5.95 3.32
CA ASN A 126 -7.96 -7.17 3.49
C ASN A 126 -6.71 -6.91 4.35
N PRO A 127 -6.85 -6.51 5.61
CA PRO A 127 -5.69 -6.26 6.48
C PRO A 127 -4.90 -7.54 6.80
N PHE A 128 -5.47 -8.70 6.52
CA PHE A 128 -4.84 -10.01 6.74
C PHE A 128 -3.68 -10.28 5.78
N ILE A 129 -3.61 -9.57 4.65
CA ILE A 129 -2.56 -9.73 3.64
C ILE A 129 -1.15 -9.62 4.22
N PHE A 130 -0.96 -8.82 5.27
CA PHE A 130 0.34 -8.68 5.94
C PHE A 130 0.73 -9.97 6.65
N LYS A 131 -0.19 -10.54 7.47
CA LYS A 131 0.02 -11.82 8.14
C LYS A 131 0.25 -12.94 7.12
N ASP A 132 -0.63 -13.01 6.12
CA ASP A 132 -0.60 -14.08 5.12
C ASP A 132 0.70 -14.02 4.30
N ALA A 133 1.15 -12.83 3.88
CA ALA A 133 2.42 -12.65 3.20
C ALA A 133 3.61 -13.02 4.09
N THR A 134 3.60 -12.63 5.36
CA THR A 134 4.64 -13.00 6.32
C THR A 134 4.70 -14.52 6.50
N SER A 135 3.54 -15.19 6.70
CA SER A 135 3.48 -16.64 6.81
C SER A 135 4.02 -17.33 5.55
N LEU A 136 3.57 -16.91 4.35
CA LEU A 136 4.05 -17.45 3.09
C LEU A 136 5.58 -17.32 2.93
N LEU A 137 6.15 -16.20 3.35
CA LEU A 137 7.60 -15.95 3.24
C LEU A 137 8.41 -16.73 4.28
N THR A 138 7.85 -17.03 5.45
CA THR A 138 8.56 -17.70 6.55
C THR A 138 8.37 -19.21 6.56
N THR A 139 7.15 -19.68 6.28
CA THR A 139 6.78 -21.12 6.36
C THR A 139 6.51 -21.76 4.99
N GLY A 140 6.36 -20.96 3.95
CA GLY A 140 6.00 -21.41 2.59
C GLY A 140 4.50 -21.53 2.35
N GLU A 141 3.66 -21.34 3.35
CA GLU A 141 2.20 -21.46 3.26
C GLU A 141 1.47 -20.47 4.17
N TYR A 142 0.18 -20.28 3.94
CA TYR A 142 -0.71 -19.53 4.81
C TYR A 142 -2.14 -20.08 4.71
N GLU A 143 -2.92 -19.89 5.77
CA GLU A 143 -4.32 -20.28 5.82
C GLU A 143 -5.22 -19.09 5.51
N PRO A 144 -6.15 -19.21 4.54
CA PRO A 144 -7.10 -18.16 4.24
C PRO A 144 -7.98 -17.83 5.47
N VAL A 145 -8.13 -16.55 5.74
CA VAL A 145 -8.97 -16.08 6.86
C VAL A 145 -10.46 -16.39 6.57
N PRO A 146 -11.18 -17.02 7.51
CA PRO A 146 -12.60 -17.34 7.35
C PRO A 146 -13.45 -16.10 7.03
N ALA A 147 -14.47 -16.27 6.20
CA ALA A 147 -15.34 -15.18 5.77
C ALA A 147 -15.99 -14.43 6.94
N GLU A 148 -16.48 -15.16 7.93
CA GLU A 148 -17.04 -14.60 9.15
C GLU A 148 -16.06 -13.65 9.85
N TYR A 149 -14.84 -14.07 10.05
CA TYR A 149 -13.82 -13.26 10.72
C TYR A 149 -13.48 -12.00 9.91
N ARG A 150 -13.44 -12.11 8.58
CA ARG A 150 -13.22 -10.94 7.70
C ARG A 150 -14.35 -9.93 7.85
N ILE A 151 -15.61 -10.38 7.84
CA ILE A 151 -16.78 -9.51 8.00
C ILE A 151 -16.80 -8.86 9.39
N ARG A 152 -16.54 -9.63 10.46
CA ARG A 152 -16.42 -9.07 11.81
C ARG A 152 -15.33 -7.98 11.91
N THR A 153 -14.21 -8.17 11.22
CA THR A 153 -13.16 -7.14 11.13
C THR A 153 -13.66 -5.89 10.41
N GLY A 154 -14.45 -6.05 9.35
CA GLY A 154 -15.11 -4.94 8.66
C GLY A 154 -16.07 -4.16 9.57
N PHE A 155 -16.84 -4.84 10.43
CA PHE A 155 -17.69 -4.18 11.43
C PHE A 155 -16.89 -3.43 12.48
N ALA A 156 -15.78 -3.98 12.96
CA ALA A 156 -14.90 -3.27 13.90
C ALA A 156 -14.29 -1.99 13.27
N GLU A 157 -14.01 -2.01 11.97
CA GLU A 157 -13.59 -0.83 11.21
C GLU A 157 -14.73 0.18 11.06
N LEU A 158 -15.94 -0.27 10.71
CA LEU A 158 -17.13 0.56 10.61
C LEU A 158 -17.44 1.27 11.94
N GLU A 159 -17.41 0.54 13.06
CA GLU A 159 -17.65 1.11 14.38
C GLU A 159 -16.71 2.28 14.72
N ARG A 160 -15.43 2.14 14.38
CA ARG A 160 -14.44 3.22 14.56
C ARG A 160 -14.75 4.43 13.68
N LEU A 161 -15.04 4.19 12.40
CA LEU A 161 -15.40 5.26 11.47
C LEU A 161 -16.68 5.99 11.88
N VAL A 162 -17.70 5.26 12.39
CA VAL A 162 -18.93 5.87 12.90
C VAL A 162 -18.63 6.85 14.03
N LYS A 163 -17.74 6.48 14.96
CA LYS A 163 -17.31 7.35 16.06
C LYS A 163 -16.58 8.62 15.57
N GLU A 164 -15.82 8.50 14.48
CA GLU A 164 -15.02 9.61 13.95
C GLU A 164 -15.81 10.53 13.02
N THR A 165 -16.65 9.98 12.13
CA THR A 165 -17.24 10.71 11.00
C THR A 165 -18.77 10.71 10.98
N GLY A 166 -19.41 9.99 11.91
CA GLY A 166 -20.86 9.77 11.95
C GLY A 166 -21.32 8.65 11.01
N GLU A 167 -22.46 8.05 11.33
CA GLU A 167 -22.97 6.81 10.71
C GLU A 167 -23.08 6.90 9.19
N LYS A 168 -23.76 7.93 8.68
CA LYS A 168 -24.02 8.07 7.24
C LYS A 168 -22.73 8.12 6.42
N HIS A 169 -21.74 8.92 6.87
CA HIS A 169 -20.47 9.07 6.17
C HIS A 169 -19.66 7.78 6.25
N ALA A 170 -19.53 7.21 7.44
CA ALA A 170 -18.85 5.94 7.67
C ALA A 170 -19.40 4.83 6.79
N CYS A 171 -20.73 4.65 6.74
CA CYS A 171 -21.37 3.64 5.92
C CYS A 171 -21.09 3.83 4.42
N MET A 172 -21.11 5.06 3.92
CA MET A 172 -20.78 5.33 2.52
C MET A 172 -19.31 4.99 2.19
N GLU A 173 -18.39 5.29 3.07
CA GLU A 173 -16.97 4.97 2.91
C GLU A 173 -16.72 3.45 2.97
N MET A 174 -17.41 2.76 3.88
CA MET A 174 -17.30 1.32 4.06
C MET A 174 -17.83 0.47 2.90
N ARG A 175 -18.62 1.02 1.98
CA ARG A 175 -19.12 0.28 0.80
C ARG A 175 -18.02 -0.42 0.03
N LYS A 176 -16.93 0.29 -0.29
CA LYS A 176 -15.77 -0.28 -1.00
C LYS A 176 -15.02 -1.31 -0.15
N ARG A 177 -14.93 -1.07 1.16
CA ARG A 177 -14.21 -1.96 2.08
C ARG A 177 -15.00 -3.24 2.31
N PHE A 178 -16.30 -3.19 2.58
CA PHE A 178 -17.14 -4.39 2.70
C PHE A 178 -17.23 -5.18 1.40
N ALA A 179 -17.26 -4.51 0.24
CA ALA A 179 -17.14 -5.19 -1.04
C ALA A 179 -15.83 -5.98 -1.18
N ALA A 180 -14.73 -5.48 -0.60
CA ALA A 180 -13.46 -6.21 -0.56
C ALA A 180 -13.45 -7.32 0.50
N TYR A 181 -13.93 -7.08 1.72
CA TYR A 181 -14.09 -8.11 2.77
C TYR A 181 -14.96 -9.28 2.31
N SER A 182 -15.97 -9.02 1.45
CA SER A 182 -16.88 -10.04 0.93
C SER A 182 -16.37 -10.84 -0.28
N LYS A 183 -15.13 -10.61 -0.73
CA LYS A 183 -14.56 -11.39 -1.85
C LYS A 183 -14.50 -12.88 -1.51
N GLY A 184 -14.91 -13.72 -2.46
CA GLY A 184 -14.89 -15.18 -2.30
C GLY A 184 -15.98 -15.76 -1.39
N ILE A 185 -16.91 -14.94 -0.88
CA ILE A 185 -18.10 -15.41 -0.16
C ILE A 185 -19.11 -15.93 -1.18
N GLN A 186 -19.77 -17.03 -0.84
CA GLN A 186 -20.88 -17.58 -1.64
C GLN A 186 -21.97 -16.49 -1.81
N ASN A 187 -22.53 -16.37 -3.01
CA ASN A 187 -23.47 -15.29 -3.37
C ASN A 187 -22.88 -13.86 -3.26
N GLY A 188 -21.58 -13.71 -3.22
CA GLY A 188 -20.91 -12.42 -3.04
C GLY A 188 -21.27 -11.34 -4.08
N ALA A 189 -21.74 -11.71 -5.28
CA ALA A 189 -22.25 -10.74 -6.25
C ALA A 189 -23.55 -10.08 -5.77
N ALA A 190 -24.48 -10.87 -5.24
CA ALA A 190 -25.73 -10.37 -4.66
C ALA A 190 -25.49 -9.54 -3.39
N LEU A 191 -24.57 -9.97 -2.53
CA LEU A 191 -24.14 -9.19 -1.36
C LEU A 191 -23.56 -7.83 -1.78
N ARG A 192 -22.67 -7.80 -2.76
CA ARG A 192 -22.07 -6.53 -3.25
C ARG A 192 -23.10 -5.59 -3.86
N ALA A 193 -24.14 -6.12 -4.52
CA ALA A 193 -25.24 -5.31 -5.05
C ALA A 193 -26.03 -4.60 -3.92
N GLN A 194 -26.15 -5.21 -2.74
CA GLN A 194 -26.79 -4.59 -1.57
C GLN A 194 -25.82 -3.61 -0.87
N ILE A 195 -24.58 -3.99 -0.67
CA ILE A 195 -23.53 -3.19 -0.02
C ILE A 195 -23.39 -1.79 -0.64
N VAL A 196 -23.49 -1.65 -1.97
CA VAL A 196 -23.32 -0.35 -2.63
C VAL A 196 -24.43 0.66 -2.32
N HIS A 197 -25.54 0.21 -1.76
CA HIS A 197 -26.67 1.06 -1.37
C HIS A 197 -26.74 1.30 0.14
N ALA A 198 -26.06 0.48 0.95
CA ALA A 198 -26.09 0.58 2.40
C ALA A 198 -25.65 1.96 2.90
N SER A 199 -26.39 2.52 3.84
CA SER A 199 -26.21 3.87 4.41
C SER A 199 -26.35 3.92 5.93
N THR A 200 -26.70 2.79 6.56
CA THR A 200 -26.81 2.61 8.00
C THR A 200 -26.10 1.34 8.46
N VAL A 201 -25.72 1.27 9.74
CA VAL A 201 -25.12 0.09 10.35
C VAL A 201 -26.09 -1.10 10.28
N GLN A 202 -27.38 -0.85 10.56
CA GLN A 202 -28.42 -1.88 10.52
C GLN A 202 -28.53 -2.55 9.14
N GLU A 203 -28.45 -1.77 8.05
CA GLU A 203 -28.46 -2.34 6.69
C GLU A 203 -27.27 -3.28 6.46
N TYR A 204 -26.08 -2.98 6.99
CA TYR A 204 -24.95 -3.91 6.94
C TYR A 204 -25.15 -5.16 7.79
N GLU A 205 -25.71 -5.03 8.99
CA GLU A 205 -26.06 -6.17 9.85
C GLU A 205 -27.06 -7.10 9.16
N ASP A 206 -28.08 -6.56 8.51
CA ASP A 206 -29.07 -7.32 7.75
C ASP A 206 -28.43 -8.05 6.55
N ILE A 207 -27.58 -7.36 5.77
CA ILE A 207 -26.85 -7.94 4.63
C ILE A 207 -25.98 -9.12 5.06
N PHE A 208 -25.31 -9.03 6.19
CA PHE A 208 -24.37 -10.05 6.66
C PHE A 208 -24.94 -10.98 7.75
N SER A 209 -26.24 -10.89 8.06
CA SER A 209 -26.91 -11.63 9.14
C SER A 209 -26.71 -13.15 9.10
N SER A 210 -26.56 -13.73 7.90
CA SER A 210 -26.31 -15.17 7.73
C SER A 210 -24.86 -15.60 7.99
N LEU A 211 -23.93 -14.65 8.05
CA LEU A 211 -22.49 -14.89 8.20
C LEU A 211 -21.95 -14.59 9.59
N ILE A 212 -22.66 -13.77 10.39
CA ILE A 212 -22.20 -13.28 11.69
C ILE A 212 -23.04 -13.78 12.87
N LYS A 213 -23.83 -14.83 12.64
CA LYS A 213 -24.63 -15.48 13.68
C LYS A 213 -23.78 -16.13 14.77
#